data_bee3bdb30d335862e6ab148471f361ac
#
_entry.id   bee3bdb30d335862e6ab148471f361ac
#
_cell.length_a   1.000
_cell.length_b   1.000
_cell.length_c   1.000
_cell.angle_alpha   90.00
_cell.angle_beta   90.00
_cell.angle_gamma   90.00
#
_symmetry.space_group_name_H-M   'P 1'
#
loop_
_entity.id
_entity.type
_entity.pdbx_description
1 polymer ?
#
loop_
_entity_poly.entity_id
_entity_poly.type
_entity_poly.pdbx_seq_one_letter_code
_entity_poly.pdbx_strand_id
1 'polypeptide(L)'
;MSLKVGSKVFYPTHGAEWIKEKKEIEFKGEKKEYYQCELINSPLEISTPVDNIEELGIRPVLKSTEIKDKIKVLKKTPKDNPKNKDFNDLVSTFDELHENADLESKIKLIQYCNYVKEKREKDGRLIPVTIEKELDKAILDIVGELAVSAGVKLD
;
A
#
# COMPACT_ATOMS: atom_id res chain seq x y z
N MET A 1 14.05 -13.83 -4.96
CA MET A 1 14.39 -12.64 -4.18
C MET A 1 14.77 -13.06 -2.77
N SER A 2 15.92 -12.65 -2.31
CA SER A 2 16.44 -13.03 -0.99
C SER A 2 16.21 -11.88 0.01
N LEU A 3 15.26 -12.07 0.94
CA LEU A 3 15.02 -11.13 2.02
C LEU A 3 15.80 -11.58 3.26
N LYS A 4 16.19 -10.63 4.07
CA LYS A 4 16.93 -10.86 5.31
C LYS A 4 16.52 -9.84 6.36
N VAL A 5 16.96 -10.05 7.60
CA VAL A 5 16.76 -9.08 8.68
C VAL A 5 17.34 -7.73 8.27
N GLY A 6 16.58 -6.66 8.48
CA GLY A 6 16.91 -5.31 8.06
C GLY A 6 16.37 -4.92 6.69
N SER A 7 15.85 -5.88 5.92
CA SER A 7 15.26 -5.58 4.61
C SER A 7 14.01 -4.69 4.76
N LYS A 8 13.84 -3.80 3.80
CA LYS A 8 12.69 -2.90 3.69
C LYS A 8 11.77 -3.45 2.62
N VAL A 9 10.52 -3.73 2.97
CA VAL A 9 9.56 -4.38 2.07
C VAL A 9 8.23 -3.65 2.08
N PHE A 10 7.44 -3.85 1.04
CA PHE A 10 6.09 -3.35 0.93
C PHE A 10 5.12 -4.54 0.90
N TYR A 11 4.20 -4.57 1.86
CA TYR A 11 3.16 -5.58 1.98
C TYR A 11 1.84 -4.96 1.47
N PRO A 12 1.19 -5.52 0.44
CA PRO A 12 0.03 -4.88 -0.22
C PRO A 12 -1.07 -4.38 0.71
N THR A 13 -1.36 -5.13 1.78
CA THR A 13 -2.47 -4.80 2.70
C THR A 13 -2.01 -4.03 3.95
N HIS A 14 -0.72 -4.03 4.25
CA HIS A 14 -0.19 -3.41 5.48
C HIS A 14 0.71 -2.21 5.23
N GLY A 15 1.18 -2.02 4.00
CA GLY A 15 2.08 -0.95 3.67
C GLY A 15 3.56 -1.30 3.85
N ALA A 16 4.40 -0.28 3.95
CA ALA A 16 5.84 -0.46 4.07
C ALA A 16 6.23 -0.92 5.49
N GLU A 17 7.25 -1.76 5.55
CA GLU A 17 7.69 -2.35 6.82
C GLU A 17 9.17 -2.73 6.76
N TRP A 18 9.75 -2.94 7.95
CA TRP A 18 11.10 -3.49 8.11
C TRP A 18 11.03 -4.90 8.65
N ILE A 19 11.88 -5.76 8.13
CA ILE A 19 12.08 -7.09 8.72
C ILE A 19 12.99 -6.93 9.93
N LYS A 20 12.41 -7.02 11.12
CA LYS A 20 13.11 -6.82 12.39
C LYS A 20 13.92 -8.02 12.81
N GLU A 21 13.34 -9.21 12.71
CA GLU A 21 14.00 -10.46 13.07
C GLU A 21 13.38 -11.66 12.35
N LYS A 22 14.08 -12.78 12.40
CA LYS A 22 13.62 -14.06 11.86
C LYS A 22 13.43 -15.02 13.04
N LYS A 23 12.22 -15.56 13.18
CA LYS A 23 11.88 -16.47 14.26
C LYS A 23 11.44 -17.82 13.73
N GLU A 24 11.76 -18.86 14.46
CA GLU A 24 11.19 -20.19 14.24
C GLU A 24 10.02 -20.37 15.19
N ILE A 25 8.84 -20.67 14.66
CA ILE A 25 7.63 -20.89 15.45
C ILE A 25 7.17 -22.32 15.23
N GLU A 26 6.95 -23.04 16.32
CA GLU A 26 6.40 -24.39 16.28
C GLU A 26 4.89 -24.34 16.49
N PHE A 27 4.16 -24.93 15.53
CA PHE A 27 2.70 -25.02 15.58
C PHE A 27 2.26 -26.40 15.13
N LYS A 28 1.50 -27.10 15.97
CA LYS A 28 1.02 -28.46 15.71
C LYS A 28 2.13 -29.44 15.32
N GLY A 29 3.29 -29.36 15.99
CA GLY A 29 4.43 -30.22 15.73
C GLY A 29 5.28 -29.85 14.51
N GLU A 30 4.88 -28.80 13.76
CA GLU A 30 5.66 -28.31 12.63
C GLU A 30 6.40 -27.04 13.00
N LYS A 31 7.67 -26.97 12.62
CA LYS A 31 8.49 -25.78 12.81
C LYS A 31 8.54 -25.01 11.50
N LYS A 32 8.19 -23.74 11.55
CA LYS A 32 8.26 -22.83 10.38
C LYS A 32 8.99 -21.57 10.75
N GLU A 33 9.70 -21.02 9.77
CA GLU A 33 10.37 -19.74 9.92
C GLU A 33 9.42 -18.60 9.57
N TYR A 34 9.44 -17.54 10.37
CA TYR A 34 8.66 -16.33 10.18
C TYR A 34 9.57 -15.12 10.23
N TYR A 35 9.26 -14.11 9.41
CA TYR A 35 9.81 -12.79 9.60
C TYR A 35 8.91 -12.00 10.51
N GLN A 36 9.50 -11.40 11.56
CA GLN A 36 8.84 -10.44 12.42
C GLN A 36 9.05 -9.06 11.81
N CYS A 37 7.97 -8.40 11.40
CA CYS A 37 8.03 -7.14 10.66
C CYS A 37 7.45 -6.01 11.49
N GLU A 38 8.12 -4.85 11.46
CA GLU A 38 7.66 -3.60 12.09
C GLU A 38 7.03 -2.72 11.03
N LEU A 39 5.75 -2.38 11.20
CA LEU A 39 5.00 -1.56 10.26
C LEU A 39 5.31 -0.08 10.44
N ILE A 40 5.42 0.67 9.33
CA ILE A 40 5.62 2.12 9.39
C ILE A 40 4.33 2.84 9.79
N ASN A 41 3.18 2.30 9.41
CA ASN A 41 1.86 2.94 9.57
C ASN A 41 1.14 2.54 10.85
N SER A 42 1.72 1.70 11.68
CA SER A 42 1.05 1.13 12.85
C SER A 42 2.07 0.75 13.92
N PRO A 43 1.72 0.83 15.21
CA PRO A 43 2.59 0.32 16.27
C PRO A 43 2.60 -1.21 16.34
N LEU A 44 1.75 -1.86 15.56
CA LEU A 44 1.66 -3.32 15.53
C LEU A 44 2.83 -3.94 14.77
N GLU A 45 3.23 -5.13 15.22
CA GLU A 45 4.19 -5.95 14.50
C GLU A 45 3.43 -7.13 13.91
N ILE A 46 3.85 -7.60 12.74
CA ILE A 46 3.25 -8.77 12.10
C ILE A 46 4.30 -9.85 11.89
N SER A 47 3.85 -11.10 11.93
CA SER A 47 4.68 -12.26 11.63
C SER A 47 4.26 -12.83 10.27
N THR A 48 5.20 -12.93 9.34
CA THR A 48 4.93 -13.41 7.99
C THR A 48 5.75 -14.67 7.72
N PRO A 49 5.09 -15.77 7.30
CA PRO A 49 5.84 -16.99 6.95
C PRO A 49 6.83 -16.71 5.81
N VAL A 50 8.07 -17.13 5.98
CA VAL A 50 9.13 -16.92 4.98
C VAL A 50 8.74 -17.50 3.62
N ASP A 51 8.07 -18.65 3.63
CA ASP A 51 7.70 -19.37 2.40
C ASP A 51 6.58 -18.70 1.60
N ASN A 52 5.82 -17.78 2.22
CA ASN A 52 4.65 -17.17 1.60
C ASN A 52 4.89 -15.77 1.02
N ILE A 53 6.10 -15.28 1.07
CA ILE A 53 6.42 -13.90 0.67
C ILE A 53 6.00 -13.58 -0.76
N GLU A 54 6.33 -14.44 -1.72
CA GLU A 54 5.97 -14.22 -3.13
C GLU A 54 4.45 -14.33 -3.34
N GLU A 55 3.84 -15.31 -2.72
CA GLU A 55 2.40 -15.54 -2.81
C GLU A 55 1.60 -14.37 -2.25
N LEU A 56 2.09 -13.74 -1.19
CA LEU A 56 1.45 -12.58 -0.57
C LEU A 56 1.70 -11.27 -1.33
N GLY A 57 2.52 -11.30 -2.38
CA GLY A 57 2.83 -10.12 -3.18
C GLY A 57 3.76 -9.12 -2.50
N ILE A 58 4.50 -9.55 -1.48
CA ILE A 58 5.45 -8.70 -0.78
C ILE A 58 6.65 -8.43 -1.70
N ARG A 59 7.03 -7.16 -1.82
CA ARG A 59 8.15 -6.75 -2.67
C ARG A 59 9.13 -5.85 -1.91
N PRO A 60 10.36 -5.70 -2.41
CA PRO A 60 11.27 -4.71 -1.85
C PRO A 60 10.72 -3.29 -2.02
N VAL A 61 11.04 -2.41 -1.08
CA VAL A 61 10.70 -0.99 -1.17
C VAL A 61 11.51 -0.35 -2.31
N LEU A 62 10.86 0.50 -3.08
CA LEU A 62 11.50 1.23 -4.18
C LEU A 62 12.46 2.30 -3.62
N LYS A 63 13.43 2.71 -4.42
CA LYS A 63 14.33 3.81 -4.06
C LYS A 63 13.52 5.11 -3.97
N SER A 64 13.90 5.99 -3.04
CA SER A 64 13.18 7.25 -2.83
C SER A 64 13.14 8.12 -4.09
N THR A 65 14.22 8.13 -4.88
CA THR A 65 14.26 8.86 -6.14
C THR A 65 13.26 8.32 -7.16
N GLU A 66 13.12 7.00 -7.22
CA GLU A 66 12.16 6.34 -8.11
C GLU A 66 10.71 6.65 -7.70
N ILE A 67 10.43 6.60 -6.39
CA ILE A 67 9.11 6.95 -5.88
C ILE A 67 8.75 8.40 -6.23
N LYS A 68 9.68 9.33 -6.00
CA LYS A 68 9.49 10.75 -6.30
C LYS A 68 9.21 10.98 -7.79
N ASP A 69 9.92 10.27 -8.68
CA ASP A 69 9.69 10.38 -10.11
C ASP A 69 8.32 9.86 -10.51
N LYS A 70 7.90 8.74 -9.96
CA LYS A 70 6.60 8.12 -10.30
C LYS A 70 5.43 8.99 -9.85
N ILE A 71 5.50 9.59 -8.67
CA ILE A 71 4.41 10.43 -8.15
C ILE A 71 4.28 11.79 -8.86
N LYS A 72 5.26 12.19 -9.67
CA LYS A 72 5.17 13.41 -10.46
C LYS A 72 3.99 13.41 -11.43
N VAL A 73 3.53 12.25 -11.84
CA VAL A 73 2.35 12.13 -12.71
C VAL A 73 1.11 12.75 -12.06
N LEU A 74 1.02 12.74 -10.73
CA LEU A 74 -0.10 13.35 -10.01
C LEU A 74 -0.16 14.87 -10.18
N LYS A 75 0.96 15.52 -10.48
CA LYS A 75 0.98 16.96 -10.76
C LYS A 75 0.45 17.27 -12.16
N LYS A 76 0.70 16.37 -13.12
CA LYS A 76 0.29 16.56 -14.52
C LYS A 76 -1.12 16.05 -14.77
N THR A 77 -1.46 14.91 -14.20
CA THR A 77 -2.74 14.24 -14.38
C THR A 77 -3.25 13.78 -13.01
N PRO A 78 -3.72 14.71 -12.17
CA PRO A 78 -4.12 14.36 -10.80
C PRO A 78 -5.43 13.60 -10.71
N LYS A 79 -6.20 13.53 -11.79
CA LYS A 79 -7.52 12.88 -11.84
C LYS A 79 -7.63 11.97 -13.04
N ASP A 80 -8.35 10.85 -12.87
CA ASP A 80 -8.66 9.93 -13.96
C ASP A 80 -10.02 9.30 -13.72
N ASN A 81 -10.79 9.14 -14.78
CA ASN A 81 -12.13 8.56 -14.69
C ASN A 81 -12.05 7.04 -14.57
N PRO A 82 -12.52 6.45 -13.46
CA PRO A 82 -12.48 4.99 -13.27
C PRO A 82 -13.44 4.23 -14.19
N LYS A 83 -14.38 4.93 -14.86
CA LYS A 83 -15.35 4.34 -15.79
C LYS A 83 -16.18 3.21 -15.16
N ASN A 84 -16.50 3.36 -13.88
CA ASN A 84 -17.32 2.40 -13.17
C ASN A 84 -18.79 2.53 -13.53
N LYS A 85 -19.53 1.43 -13.48
CA LYS A 85 -20.97 1.39 -13.76
C LYS A 85 -21.79 1.93 -12.60
N ASP A 86 -21.43 1.55 -11.39
CA ASP A 86 -22.10 1.97 -10.15
C ASP A 86 -21.11 2.02 -9.00
N PHE A 87 -21.61 2.34 -7.81
CA PHE A 87 -20.75 2.47 -6.61
C PHE A 87 -20.10 1.14 -6.22
N ASN A 88 -20.83 0.02 -6.35
CA ASN A 88 -20.28 -1.30 -6.02
C ASN A 88 -19.14 -1.68 -6.99
N ASP A 89 -19.28 -1.35 -8.27
CA ASP A 89 -18.23 -1.55 -9.26
C ASP A 89 -16.99 -0.71 -8.93
N LEU A 90 -17.20 0.54 -8.51
CA LEU A 90 -16.12 1.42 -8.09
C LEU A 90 -15.36 0.84 -6.88
N VAL A 91 -16.08 0.34 -5.87
CA VAL A 91 -15.46 -0.26 -4.68
C VAL A 91 -14.66 -1.50 -5.07
N SER A 92 -15.18 -2.33 -5.99
CA SER A 92 -14.44 -3.50 -6.49
C SER A 92 -13.14 -3.09 -7.17
N THR A 93 -13.16 -2.01 -7.95
CA THR A 93 -11.95 -1.48 -8.59
C THR A 93 -10.92 -1.02 -7.55
N PHE A 94 -11.38 -0.35 -6.49
CA PHE A 94 -10.49 0.08 -5.41
C PHE A 94 -9.86 -1.11 -4.68
N ASP A 95 -10.65 -2.15 -4.41
CA ASP A 95 -10.15 -3.36 -3.75
C ASP A 95 -9.06 -4.03 -4.59
N GLU A 96 -9.27 -4.16 -5.90
CA GLU A 96 -8.26 -4.70 -6.81
C GLU A 96 -6.96 -3.89 -6.79
N LEU A 97 -7.08 -2.56 -6.81
CA LEU A 97 -5.91 -1.68 -6.78
C LEU A 97 -5.16 -1.76 -5.44
N HIS A 98 -5.86 -1.98 -4.34
CA HIS A 98 -5.23 -2.18 -3.04
C HIS A 98 -4.50 -3.52 -2.93
N GLU A 99 -4.99 -4.56 -3.57
CA GLU A 99 -4.36 -5.88 -3.56
C GLU A 99 -3.04 -5.90 -4.33
N ASN A 100 -2.85 -4.96 -5.26
CA ASN A 100 -1.60 -4.84 -5.99
C ASN A 100 -0.57 -4.09 -5.16
N ALA A 101 0.65 -4.62 -5.13
CA ALA A 101 1.75 -3.99 -4.39
C ALA A 101 2.42 -2.85 -5.15
N ASP A 102 2.21 -2.75 -6.47
CA ASP A 102 2.91 -1.77 -7.30
C ASP A 102 2.46 -0.34 -7.02
N LEU A 103 3.41 0.57 -7.12
CA LEU A 103 3.18 1.99 -6.85
C LEU A 103 2.18 2.60 -7.84
N GLU A 104 2.20 2.16 -9.09
CA GLU A 104 1.29 2.62 -10.14
C GLU A 104 -0.16 2.41 -9.76
N SER A 105 -0.49 1.28 -9.12
CA SER A 105 -1.86 0.99 -8.65
C SER A 105 -2.29 1.97 -7.56
N LYS A 106 -1.39 2.34 -6.66
CA LYS A 106 -1.70 3.32 -5.60
C LYS A 106 -1.89 4.73 -6.19
N ILE A 107 -1.09 5.10 -7.17
CA ILE A 107 -1.23 6.37 -7.90
C ILE A 107 -2.57 6.40 -8.63
N LYS A 108 -2.93 5.32 -9.32
CA LYS A 108 -4.20 5.20 -10.04
C LYS A 108 -5.39 5.36 -9.10
N LEU A 109 -5.30 4.76 -7.92
CA LEU A 109 -6.33 4.86 -6.90
C LEU A 109 -6.54 6.31 -6.46
N ILE A 110 -5.45 7.06 -6.26
CA ILE A 110 -5.52 8.50 -5.94
C ILE A 110 -6.19 9.27 -7.05
N GLN A 111 -5.83 9.02 -8.30
CA GLN A 111 -6.41 9.69 -9.48
C GLN A 111 -7.91 9.42 -9.58
N TYR A 112 -8.35 8.20 -9.35
CA TYR A 112 -9.76 7.83 -9.36
C TYR A 112 -10.54 8.50 -8.22
N CYS A 113 -9.99 8.51 -7.02
CA CYS A 113 -10.61 9.18 -5.87
C CYS A 113 -10.76 10.68 -6.12
N ASN A 114 -9.72 11.33 -6.66
CA ASN A 114 -9.75 12.75 -6.98
C ASN A 114 -10.83 13.07 -8.01
N TYR A 115 -10.97 12.22 -9.02
CA TYR A 115 -12.01 12.39 -10.04
C TYR A 115 -13.41 12.29 -9.44
N VAL A 116 -13.66 11.26 -8.65
CA VAL A 116 -14.98 11.02 -8.03
C VAL A 116 -15.33 12.16 -7.07
N LYS A 117 -14.38 12.62 -6.26
CA LYS A 117 -14.59 13.73 -5.31
C LYS A 117 -14.98 15.00 -6.06
N GLU A 118 -14.22 15.37 -7.08
CA GLU A 118 -14.51 16.59 -7.86
C GLU A 118 -15.87 16.52 -8.56
N LYS A 119 -16.18 15.37 -9.16
CA LYS A 119 -17.47 15.19 -9.83
C LYS A 119 -18.64 15.33 -8.86
N ARG A 120 -18.54 14.73 -7.68
CA ARG A 120 -19.59 14.84 -6.67
C ARG A 120 -19.74 16.26 -6.14
N GLU A 121 -18.64 16.95 -5.91
CA GLU A 121 -18.66 18.37 -5.50
C GLU A 121 -19.36 19.25 -6.53
N LYS A 122 -19.07 19.06 -7.82
CA LYS A 122 -19.72 19.80 -8.91
C LYS A 122 -21.22 19.53 -8.97
N ASP A 123 -21.62 18.30 -8.68
CA ASP A 123 -23.02 17.89 -8.70
C ASP A 123 -23.75 18.22 -7.38
N GLY A 124 -23.07 18.85 -6.43
CA GLY A 124 -23.63 19.18 -5.11
C GLY A 124 -23.92 17.95 -4.27
N ARG A 125 -23.24 16.84 -4.51
CA ARG A 125 -23.45 15.57 -3.80
C ARG A 125 -22.39 15.38 -2.72
N LEU A 126 -22.80 14.66 -1.64
CA LEU A 126 -21.86 14.32 -0.57
C LEU A 126 -20.82 13.31 -1.05
N ILE A 127 -19.62 13.42 -0.50
CA ILE A 127 -18.55 12.49 -0.76
C ILE A 127 -18.64 11.33 0.23
N PRO A 128 -18.79 10.09 -0.25
CA PRO A 128 -18.86 8.94 0.66
C PRO A 128 -17.59 8.80 1.50
N VAL A 129 -17.75 8.38 2.75
CA VAL A 129 -16.64 8.12 3.68
C VAL A 129 -15.67 7.10 3.07
N THR A 130 -16.20 6.12 2.32
CA THR A 130 -15.37 5.11 1.65
C THR A 130 -14.33 5.76 0.72
N ILE A 131 -14.73 6.77 -0.06
CA ILE A 131 -13.82 7.47 -0.98
C ILE A 131 -12.70 8.17 -0.20
N GLU A 132 -13.07 8.87 0.90
CA GLU A 132 -12.09 9.55 1.75
C GLU A 132 -11.09 8.55 2.36
N LYS A 133 -11.56 7.42 2.86
CA LYS A 133 -10.72 6.38 3.46
C LYS A 133 -9.78 5.74 2.43
N GLU A 134 -10.28 5.46 1.23
CA GLU A 134 -9.47 4.88 0.16
C GLU A 134 -8.35 5.83 -0.26
N LEU A 135 -8.67 7.11 -0.41
CA LEU A 135 -7.70 8.13 -0.75
C LEU A 135 -6.62 8.25 0.34
N ASP A 136 -7.04 8.37 1.59
CA ASP A 136 -6.12 8.51 2.71
C ASP A 136 -5.19 7.29 2.82
N LYS A 137 -5.72 6.09 2.64
CA LYS A 137 -4.94 4.86 2.69
C LYS A 137 -3.91 4.81 1.55
N ALA A 138 -4.29 5.18 0.34
CA ALA A 138 -3.37 5.19 -0.80
C ALA A 138 -2.24 6.20 -0.60
N ILE A 139 -2.56 7.39 -0.11
CA ILE A 139 -1.56 8.41 0.21
C ILE A 139 -0.62 7.90 1.31
N LEU A 140 -1.17 7.32 2.37
CA LEU A 140 -0.39 6.79 3.48
C LEU A 140 0.55 5.66 3.02
N ASP A 141 0.10 4.79 2.14
CA ASP A 141 0.93 3.71 1.58
C ASP A 141 2.13 4.28 0.82
N ILE A 142 1.92 5.31 0.00
CA ILE A 142 3.00 5.95 -0.77
C ILE A 142 3.96 6.69 0.16
N VAL A 143 3.43 7.48 1.10
CA VAL A 143 4.25 8.25 2.05
C VAL A 143 5.02 7.29 2.96
N GLY A 144 4.39 6.21 3.40
CA GLY A 144 5.03 5.19 4.22
C GLY A 144 6.17 4.50 3.50
N GLU A 145 5.97 4.15 2.23
CA GLU A 145 7.04 3.54 1.43
C GLU A 145 8.21 4.50 1.24
N LEU A 146 7.92 5.77 0.96
CA LEU A 146 8.95 6.80 0.82
C LEU A 146 9.72 6.98 2.13
N ALA A 147 9.03 7.01 3.26
CA ALA A 147 9.64 7.14 4.57
C ALA A 147 10.58 5.96 4.89
N VAL A 148 10.13 4.73 4.67
CA VAL A 148 10.95 3.53 4.88
C VAL A 148 12.16 3.54 3.95
N SER A 149 11.95 3.90 2.67
CA SER A 149 13.04 3.99 1.69
C SER A 149 14.09 5.00 2.12
N ALA A 150 13.68 6.12 2.67
CA ALA A 150 14.58 7.18 3.15
C ALA A 150 15.15 6.91 4.54
N GLY A 151 14.68 5.86 5.22
CA GLY A 151 15.15 5.51 6.57
C GLY A 151 14.60 6.40 7.68
N VAL A 152 13.45 7.06 7.46
CA VAL A 152 12.79 7.91 8.46
C VAL A 152 11.47 7.29 8.92
N LYS A 153 11.01 7.67 10.10
CA LYS A 153 9.72 7.21 10.64
C LYS A 153 8.67 8.28 10.42
N LEU A 154 7.42 7.84 10.32
CA LEU A 154 6.28 8.76 10.29
C LEU A 154 5.97 9.23 11.71
N ASP A 155 5.67 10.52 11.85
CA ASP A 155 5.22 11.12 13.11
C ASP A 155 3.69 11.08 13.22
#